data_9f00355fc103504354fffc5b8cfc316e
#
_entry.id   9f00355fc103504354fffc5b8cfc316e
#
_cell.length_a   1.000
_cell.length_b   1.000
_cell.length_c   1.000
_cell.angle_alpha   90.00
_cell.angle_beta   90.00
_cell.angle_gamma   90.00
#
_symmetry.space_group_name_H-M   'P 1'
#
loop_
_entity.id
_entity.type
_entity.pdbx_description
1 polymer ?
#
loop_
_entity_poly.entity_id
_entity_poly.type
_entity_poly.pdbx_seq_one_letter_code
_entity_poly.pdbx_strand_id
1 'polypeptide(L)'
;MDMMPTDCYPKEIVLTRANMLYIPLASLSAKCVNVFKRMAAFRNPEFYEKQGMRLSTYNIPRIISCSEITDDYLVLPRGCEDAVRAILTQHNVKVLISDKTNHGRSIKVTFRGGLREEQQKAMEAFAGHNVGTLSATTAFGKTVFAIGMIAKRKVNTLILVHNKALLEQWKERLESFLNIDETIEVPETK
;
A
#
# COMPACT_ATOMS: atom_id res chain seq x y z
N MET A 1 5.11 -16.68 23.42
CA MET A 1 4.02 -16.00 22.70
C MET A 1 2.77 -16.24 23.53
N ASP A 2 2.43 -15.26 24.41
CA ASP A 2 1.31 -15.42 25.34
C ASP A 2 0.01 -15.49 24.53
N MET A 3 -0.67 -16.63 24.64
CA MET A 3 -2.02 -16.79 24.09
C MET A 3 -2.96 -15.83 24.82
N MET A 4 -3.46 -14.84 24.09
CA MET A 4 -4.46 -13.92 24.63
C MET A 4 -5.75 -14.67 24.97
N PRO A 5 -6.43 -14.33 26.07
CA PRO A 5 -7.73 -14.91 26.38
C PRO A 5 -8.71 -14.69 25.22
N THR A 6 -9.49 -15.71 24.90
CA THR A 6 -10.50 -15.72 23.85
C THR A 6 -11.56 -14.62 23.99
N ASP A 7 -11.76 -14.09 25.19
CA ASP A 7 -12.80 -13.08 25.49
C ASP A 7 -12.46 -11.65 25.03
N CYS A 8 -11.28 -11.45 24.41
CA CYS A 8 -10.86 -10.11 23.97
C CYS A 8 -11.30 -9.76 22.54
N TYR A 9 -11.77 -10.72 21.77
CA TYR A 9 -12.14 -10.54 20.36
C TYR A 9 -13.66 -10.67 20.17
N PRO A 10 -14.26 -9.92 19.22
CA PRO A 10 -15.66 -10.06 18.88
C PRO A 10 -15.95 -11.38 18.16
N LYS A 11 -17.20 -11.83 18.13
CA LYS A 11 -17.59 -13.00 17.34
C LYS A 11 -17.56 -12.74 15.83
N GLU A 12 -17.91 -11.52 15.45
CA GLU A 12 -17.95 -11.07 14.05
C GLU A 12 -17.43 -9.62 13.98
N ILE A 13 -16.72 -9.28 12.91
CA ILE A 13 -16.23 -7.92 12.66
C ILE A 13 -16.30 -7.59 11.17
N VAL A 14 -16.66 -6.34 10.86
CA VAL A 14 -16.64 -5.81 9.49
C VAL A 14 -15.41 -4.94 9.34
N LEU A 15 -14.48 -5.36 8.49
CA LEU A 15 -13.33 -4.54 8.09
C LEU A 15 -13.70 -3.75 6.84
N THR A 16 -13.52 -2.44 6.86
CA THR A 16 -13.70 -1.61 5.67
C THR A 16 -12.36 -1.38 4.99
N ARG A 17 -12.24 -1.88 3.76
CA ARG A 17 -11.10 -1.67 2.89
C ARG A 17 -11.37 -0.45 2.00
N ALA A 18 -10.56 0.61 2.12
CA ALA A 18 -10.64 1.80 1.27
C ALA A 18 -9.21 2.28 0.90
N ASN A 19 -8.89 3.56 1.05
CA ASN A 19 -7.51 4.06 0.99
C ASN A 19 -6.63 3.47 2.12
N MET A 20 -7.23 3.18 3.25
CA MET A 20 -6.65 2.48 4.41
C MET A 20 -7.54 1.30 4.80
N LEU A 21 -7.15 0.55 5.82
CA LEU A 21 -7.97 -0.47 6.47
C LEU A 21 -8.60 0.13 7.72
N TYR A 22 -9.93 0.17 7.77
CA TYR A 22 -10.71 0.72 8.89
C TYR A 22 -11.32 -0.42 9.71
N ILE A 23 -11.04 -0.43 11.00
CA ILE A 23 -11.50 -1.45 11.96
C ILE A 23 -12.36 -0.74 13.01
N PRO A 24 -13.64 -1.10 13.19
CA PRO A 24 -14.52 -0.42 14.15
C PRO A 24 -14.00 -0.54 15.58
N LEU A 25 -13.77 0.57 16.26
CA LEU A 25 -13.30 0.59 17.66
C LEU A 25 -14.30 -0.04 18.61
N ALA A 26 -15.59 0.17 18.39
CA ALA A 26 -16.66 -0.39 19.23
C ALA A 26 -16.63 -1.93 19.31
N SER A 27 -16.02 -2.60 18.31
CA SER A 27 -15.88 -4.05 18.26
C SER A 27 -14.57 -4.56 18.88
N LEU A 28 -13.69 -3.67 19.34
CA LEU A 28 -12.34 -4.05 19.81
C LEU A 28 -12.15 -3.75 21.29
N SER A 29 -11.55 -4.69 22.01
CA SER A 29 -10.99 -4.41 23.33
C SER A 29 -9.73 -3.55 23.22
N ALA A 30 -9.36 -2.83 24.28
CA ALA A 30 -8.12 -2.04 24.31
C ALA A 30 -6.86 -2.89 24.03
N LYS A 31 -6.89 -4.17 24.41
CA LYS A 31 -5.79 -5.12 24.12
C LYS A 31 -5.67 -5.40 22.63
N CYS A 32 -6.80 -5.63 21.93
CA CYS A 32 -6.84 -5.84 20.48
C CYS A 32 -6.35 -4.61 19.73
N VAL A 33 -6.79 -3.41 20.13
CA VAL A 33 -6.31 -2.14 19.57
C VAL A 33 -4.80 -2.05 19.66
N ASN A 34 -4.22 -2.35 20.81
CA ASN A 34 -2.76 -2.31 21.01
C ASN A 34 -2.01 -3.34 20.15
N VAL A 35 -2.58 -4.54 19.95
CA VAL A 35 -2.00 -5.56 19.07
C VAL A 35 -1.97 -5.05 17.64
N PHE A 36 -3.09 -4.57 17.13
CA PHE A 36 -3.19 -4.09 15.76
C PHE A 36 -2.34 -2.84 15.50
N LYS A 37 -2.25 -1.91 16.47
CA LYS A 37 -1.33 -0.76 16.37
C LYS A 37 0.13 -1.20 16.22
N ARG A 38 0.57 -2.23 16.96
CA ARG A 38 1.94 -2.74 16.86
C ARG A 38 2.26 -3.34 15.47
N MET A 39 1.26 -3.89 14.77
CA MET A 39 1.45 -4.41 13.41
C MET A 39 1.76 -3.31 12.39
N ALA A 40 1.25 -2.11 12.64
CA ALA A 40 1.51 -0.92 11.82
C ALA A 40 2.65 -0.06 12.38
N ALA A 41 3.53 -0.63 13.19
CA ALA A 41 4.64 0.07 13.81
C ALA A 41 5.97 -0.65 13.54
N PHE A 42 7.03 0.13 13.32
CA PHE A 42 8.37 -0.39 13.09
C PHE A 42 9.45 0.47 13.76
N ARG A 43 10.61 -0.10 13.93
CA ARG A 43 11.78 0.59 14.49
C ARG A 43 12.22 1.69 13.54
N ASN A 44 12.41 2.91 14.05
CA ASN A 44 12.88 4.03 13.25
C ASN A 44 14.38 3.86 12.89
N PRO A 45 14.73 3.62 11.62
CA PRO A 45 16.13 3.41 11.21
C PRO A 45 17.01 4.60 11.59
N GLU A 46 16.54 5.84 11.40
CA GLU A 46 17.27 7.07 11.71
C GLU A 46 17.65 7.16 13.19
N PHE A 47 16.73 6.77 14.10
CA PHE A 47 17.00 6.76 15.52
C PHE A 47 18.18 5.83 15.85
N TYR A 48 18.14 4.60 15.34
CA TYR A 48 19.15 3.59 15.66
C TYR A 48 20.48 3.85 14.96
N GLU A 49 20.47 4.44 13.77
CA GLU A 49 21.66 4.87 13.06
C GLU A 49 22.39 5.96 13.84
N LYS A 50 21.68 7.04 14.24
CA LYS A 50 22.25 8.11 15.07
C LYS A 50 22.71 7.62 16.42
N GLN A 51 21.94 6.75 17.07
CA GLN A 51 22.34 6.12 18.33
C GLN A 51 23.65 5.31 18.17
N GLY A 52 23.79 4.55 17.10
CA GLY A 52 25.01 3.78 16.79
C GLY A 52 26.22 4.69 16.57
N MET A 53 26.00 5.85 15.94
CA MET A 53 27.03 6.88 15.75
C MET A 53 27.27 7.77 16.98
N ARG A 54 26.60 7.52 18.11
CA ARG A 54 26.63 8.34 19.35
C ARG A 54 26.23 9.80 19.12
N LEU A 55 25.37 10.04 18.11
CA LEU A 55 24.79 11.35 17.82
C LEU A 55 23.50 11.57 18.62
N SER A 56 23.09 12.84 18.76
CA SER A 56 21.84 13.19 19.44
C SER A 56 20.63 12.58 18.71
N THR A 57 19.76 11.91 19.47
CA THR A 57 18.48 11.39 19.02
C THR A 57 17.29 12.22 19.52
N TYR A 58 17.56 13.45 19.96
CA TYR A 58 16.53 14.36 20.45
C TYR A 58 15.49 14.62 19.36
N ASN A 59 14.21 14.57 19.71
CA ASN A 59 13.06 14.68 18.79
C ASN A 59 12.96 13.59 17.70
N ILE A 60 13.73 12.51 17.77
CA ILE A 60 13.60 11.39 16.85
C ILE A 60 12.90 10.24 17.57
N PRO A 61 11.69 9.84 17.17
CA PRO A 61 10.99 8.75 17.82
C PRO A 61 11.69 7.41 17.57
N ARG A 62 11.75 6.55 18.59
CA ARG A 62 12.34 5.20 18.47
C ARG A 62 11.53 4.26 17.57
N ILE A 63 10.22 4.49 17.53
CA ILE A 63 9.25 3.68 16.79
C ILE A 63 8.42 4.64 15.91
N ILE A 64 8.27 4.30 14.65
CA ILE A 64 7.35 4.94 13.73
C ILE A 64 6.05 4.14 13.75
N SER A 65 4.93 4.82 14.07
CA SER A 65 3.60 4.23 14.02
C SER A 65 2.86 4.77 12.79
N CYS A 66 2.35 3.85 11.96
CA CYS A 66 1.53 4.16 10.80
C CYS A 66 0.03 3.93 11.08
N SER A 67 -0.34 3.70 12.34
CA SER A 67 -1.74 3.58 12.76
C SER A 67 -2.28 4.91 13.23
N GLU A 68 -3.57 5.14 12.97
CA GLU A 68 -4.32 6.29 13.45
C GLU A 68 -5.57 5.81 14.21
N ILE A 69 -6.03 6.57 15.18
CA ILE A 69 -7.30 6.35 15.86
C ILE A 69 -8.18 7.56 15.58
N THR A 70 -9.34 7.31 15.00
CA THR A 70 -10.44 8.27 14.88
C THR A 70 -11.49 7.98 15.95
N ASP A 71 -12.56 8.77 16.00
CA ASP A 71 -13.64 8.56 16.99
C ASP A 71 -14.27 7.15 16.89
N ASP A 72 -14.38 6.61 15.67
CA ASP A 72 -15.08 5.36 15.40
C ASP A 72 -14.17 4.20 14.98
N TYR A 73 -12.96 4.50 14.49
CA TYR A 73 -12.12 3.50 13.82
C TYR A 73 -10.66 3.52 14.26
N LEU A 74 -10.10 2.32 14.38
CA LEU A 74 -8.67 2.12 14.24
C LEU A 74 -8.34 2.01 12.75
N VAL A 75 -7.47 2.90 12.28
CA VAL A 75 -7.05 2.99 10.88
C VAL A 75 -5.64 2.45 10.72
N LEU A 76 -5.47 1.49 9.82
CA LEU A 76 -4.19 0.85 9.53
C LEU A 76 -3.85 0.95 8.05
N PRO A 77 -2.56 0.92 7.67
CA PRO A 77 -2.17 0.76 6.28
C PRO A 77 -2.78 -0.50 5.66
N ARG A 78 -3.16 -0.43 4.40
CA ARG A 78 -3.76 -1.57 3.67
C ARG A 78 -2.90 -2.83 3.69
N GLY A 79 -1.58 -2.69 3.72
CA GLY A 79 -0.65 -3.82 3.82
C GLY A 79 -0.77 -4.63 5.13
N CYS A 80 -1.47 -4.12 6.14
CA CYS A 80 -1.71 -4.85 7.39
C CYS A 80 -2.92 -5.81 7.30
N GLU A 81 -3.72 -5.79 6.22
CA GLU A 81 -4.98 -6.53 6.13
C GLU A 81 -4.80 -8.04 6.35
N ASP A 82 -3.87 -8.66 5.63
CA ASP A 82 -3.66 -10.11 5.73
C ASP A 82 -3.25 -10.53 7.15
N ALA A 83 -2.39 -9.75 7.78
CA ALA A 83 -1.94 -10.02 9.13
C ALA A 83 -3.08 -9.82 10.17
N VAL A 84 -3.91 -8.78 10.00
CA VAL A 84 -5.11 -8.56 10.83
C VAL A 84 -6.08 -9.72 10.68
N ARG A 85 -6.37 -10.13 9.44
CA ARG A 85 -7.25 -11.26 9.15
C ARG A 85 -6.72 -12.56 9.75
N ALA A 86 -5.43 -12.81 9.65
CA ALA A 86 -4.81 -14.01 10.21
C ALA A 86 -5.03 -14.09 11.73
N ILE A 87 -4.82 -12.99 12.47
CA ILE A 87 -5.06 -12.94 13.91
C ILE A 87 -6.55 -13.15 14.22
N LEU A 88 -7.45 -12.46 13.51
CA LEU A 88 -8.89 -12.60 13.74
C LEU A 88 -9.36 -14.04 13.48
N THR A 89 -8.88 -14.67 12.40
CA THR A 89 -9.19 -16.08 12.08
C THR A 89 -8.64 -17.02 13.14
N GLN A 90 -7.43 -16.80 13.64
CA GLN A 90 -6.83 -17.60 14.73
C GLN A 90 -7.68 -17.57 16.00
N HIS A 91 -8.42 -16.46 16.23
CA HIS A 91 -9.33 -16.31 17.37
C HIS A 91 -10.79 -16.62 17.01
N ASN A 92 -11.05 -17.35 15.91
CA ASN A 92 -12.37 -17.74 15.44
C ASN A 92 -13.34 -16.57 15.22
N VAL A 93 -12.83 -15.40 14.87
CA VAL A 93 -13.65 -14.22 14.53
C VAL A 93 -14.12 -14.34 13.08
N LYS A 94 -15.41 -14.21 12.85
CA LYS A 94 -15.96 -14.12 11.49
C LYS A 94 -15.65 -12.73 10.92
N VAL A 95 -14.83 -12.69 9.88
CA VAL A 95 -14.42 -11.44 9.24
C VAL A 95 -15.24 -11.21 7.98
N LEU A 96 -15.92 -10.08 7.92
CA LEU A 96 -16.58 -9.56 6.73
C LEU A 96 -15.77 -8.40 6.16
N ILE A 97 -15.65 -8.33 4.83
CA ILE A 97 -14.94 -7.24 4.16
C ILE A 97 -15.96 -6.36 3.44
N SER A 98 -16.00 -5.08 3.83
CA SER A 98 -16.67 -4.03 3.08
C SER A 98 -15.66 -3.36 2.17
N ASP A 99 -15.66 -3.69 0.88
CA ASP A 99 -14.71 -3.12 -0.08
C ASP A 99 -15.26 -1.79 -0.61
N LYS A 100 -14.58 -0.70 -0.24
CA LYS A 100 -14.82 0.67 -0.71
C LYS A 100 -13.61 1.24 -1.44
N THR A 101 -12.78 0.36 -2.02
CA THR A 101 -11.62 0.80 -2.79
C THR A 101 -12.03 1.51 -4.06
N ASN A 102 -11.30 2.55 -4.42
CA ASN A 102 -11.46 3.19 -5.72
C ASN A 102 -10.76 2.35 -6.78
N HIS A 103 -11.53 1.89 -7.77
CA HIS A 103 -11.01 1.09 -8.88
C HIS A 103 -10.45 1.95 -10.03
N GLY A 104 -10.53 3.26 -9.91
CA GLY A 104 -10.13 4.20 -10.96
C GLY A 104 -11.13 4.28 -12.13
N ARG A 105 -10.84 5.20 -13.04
CA ARG A 105 -11.57 5.34 -14.30
C ARG A 105 -10.87 4.51 -15.38
N SER A 106 -11.61 3.76 -16.15
CA SER A 106 -11.08 3.05 -17.32
C SER A 106 -10.51 4.04 -18.35
N ILE A 107 -9.36 3.72 -18.92
CA ILE A 107 -8.68 4.51 -19.96
C ILE A 107 -8.37 3.65 -21.18
N LYS A 108 -8.43 4.25 -22.36
CA LYS A 108 -8.02 3.61 -23.62
C LYS A 108 -6.51 3.80 -23.81
N VAL A 109 -5.76 2.78 -23.48
CA VAL A 109 -4.30 2.81 -23.51
C VAL A 109 -3.73 1.50 -24.03
N THR A 110 -2.66 1.59 -24.82
CA THR A 110 -1.92 0.46 -25.36
C THR A 110 -0.43 0.61 -25.06
N PHE A 111 0.25 -0.50 -24.83
CA PHE A 111 1.69 -0.54 -24.60
C PHE A 111 2.44 -0.66 -25.92
N ARG A 112 3.38 0.26 -26.16
CA ARG A 112 4.30 0.22 -27.30
C ARG A 112 5.62 -0.41 -26.86
N GLY A 113 5.81 -1.67 -27.10
CA GLY A 113 7.07 -2.33 -26.80
C GLY A 113 6.90 -3.76 -26.35
N GLY A 114 8.00 -4.40 -26.04
CA GLY A 114 8.07 -5.75 -25.50
C GLY A 114 8.59 -5.76 -24.08
N LEU A 115 7.99 -6.55 -23.21
CA LEU A 115 8.54 -6.85 -21.90
C LEU A 115 9.50 -8.04 -22.03
N ARG A 116 10.61 -7.97 -21.34
CA ARG A 116 11.51 -9.11 -21.19
C ARG A 116 10.85 -10.23 -20.39
N GLU A 117 11.32 -11.45 -20.54
CA GLU A 117 10.73 -12.62 -19.86
C GLU A 117 10.60 -12.44 -18.34
N GLU A 118 11.63 -11.88 -17.69
CA GLU A 118 11.62 -11.59 -16.26
C GLU A 118 10.56 -10.56 -15.88
N GLN A 119 10.33 -9.56 -16.74
CA GLN A 119 9.30 -8.55 -16.53
C GLN A 119 7.89 -9.13 -16.73
N GLN A 120 7.72 -10.05 -17.68
CA GLN A 120 6.47 -10.74 -17.90
C GLN A 120 6.09 -11.60 -16.68
N LYS A 121 7.01 -12.39 -16.16
CA LYS A 121 6.82 -13.19 -14.94
C LYS A 121 6.44 -12.31 -13.74
N ALA A 122 7.13 -11.18 -13.56
CA ALA A 122 6.79 -10.21 -12.52
C ALA A 122 5.39 -9.62 -12.74
N MET A 123 5.00 -9.33 -13.98
CA MET A 123 3.68 -8.78 -14.29
C MET A 123 2.56 -9.77 -14.00
N GLU A 124 2.75 -11.06 -14.26
CA GLU A 124 1.80 -12.10 -13.92
C GLU A 124 1.63 -12.22 -12.40
N ALA A 125 2.73 -12.21 -11.65
CA ALA A 125 2.69 -12.22 -10.19
C ALA A 125 1.95 -11.00 -9.62
N PHE A 126 2.20 -9.79 -10.17
CA PHE A 126 1.52 -8.57 -9.72
C PHE A 126 0.04 -8.50 -10.10
N ALA A 127 -0.36 -9.14 -11.20
CA ALA A 127 -1.74 -9.05 -11.70
C ALA A 127 -2.78 -9.57 -10.71
N GLY A 128 -2.41 -10.54 -9.88
CA GLY A 128 -3.28 -11.13 -8.86
C GLY A 128 -3.36 -10.34 -7.55
N HIS A 129 -2.59 -9.26 -7.40
CA HIS A 129 -2.49 -8.53 -6.14
C HIS A 129 -2.87 -7.05 -6.29
N ASN A 130 -3.57 -6.52 -5.29
CA ASN A 130 -3.93 -5.10 -5.22
C ASN A 130 -2.83 -4.23 -4.58
N VAL A 131 -1.96 -4.84 -3.82
CA VAL A 131 -0.83 -4.19 -3.12
C VAL A 131 0.40 -5.06 -3.28
N GLY A 132 1.56 -4.45 -3.51
CA GLY A 132 2.81 -5.18 -3.63
C GLY A 132 4.01 -4.26 -3.80
N THR A 133 5.20 -4.82 -3.62
CA THR A 133 6.48 -4.13 -3.82
C THR A 133 7.33 -4.89 -4.82
N LEU A 134 7.75 -4.21 -5.89
CA LEU A 134 8.72 -4.76 -6.83
C LEU A 134 10.14 -4.44 -6.35
N SER A 135 10.83 -5.45 -5.83
CA SER A 135 12.27 -5.38 -5.56
C SER A 135 13.04 -5.94 -6.76
N ALA A 136 13.79 -5.10 -7.44
CA ALA A 136 14.53 -5.49 -8.64
C ALA A 136 15.81 -4.64 -8.80
N THR A 137 16.79 -5.20 -9.49
CA THR A 137 18.07 -4.53 -9.80
C THR A 137 17.89 -3.25 -10.62
N THR A 138 18.91 -2.41 -10.68
CA THR A 138 18.85 -1.14 -11.42
C THR A 138 18.58 -1.35 -12.93
N ALA A 139 19.12 -2.39 -13.52
CA ALA A 139 18.97 -2.70 -14.96
C ALA A 139 17.67 -3.44 -15.32
N PHE A 140 16.81 -3.78 -14.34
CA PHE A 140 15.56 -4.51 -14.57
C PHE A 140 14.58 -3.74 -15.49
N GLY A 141 14.63 -2.42 -15.52
CA GLY A 141 13.68 -1.59 -16.27
C GLY A 141 12.34 -1.41 -15.52
N LYS A 142 12.41 -1.10 -14.22
CA LYS A 142 11.24 -0.91 -13.35
C LYS A 142 10.19 0.05 -13.91
N THR A 143 10.64 1.14 -14.55
CA THR A 143 9.75 2.13 -15.18
C THR A 143 8.96 1.52 -16.33
N VAL A 144 9.63 0.79 -17.23
CA VAL A 144 8.98 0.12 -18.38
C VAL A 144 7.99 -0.94 -17.90
N PHE A 145 8.37 -1.72 -16.89
CA PHE A 145 7.48 -2.67 -16.23
C PHE A 145 6.21 -1.99 -15.68
N ALA A 146 6.36 -0.88 -14.95
CA ALA A 146 5.23 -0.16 -14.36
C ALA A 146 4.33 0.45 -15.46
N ILE A 147 4.89 0.95 -16.56
CA ILE A 147 4.14 1.42 -17.73
C ILE A 147 3.36 0.27 -18.38
N GLY A 148 3.97 -0.90 -18.52
CA GLY A 148 3.29 -2.11 -18.98
C GLY A 148 2.12 -2.50 -18.07
N MET A 149 2.27 -2.35 -16.74
CA MET A 149 1.18 -2.58 -15.78
C MET A 149 0.01 -1.59 -15.95
N ILE A 150 0.29 -0.31 -16.24
CA ILE A 150 -0.74 0.69 -16.54
C ILE A 150 -1.56 0.24 -17.76
N ALA A 151 -0.87 -0.14 -18.84
CA ALA A 151 -1.52 -0.62 -20.05
C ALA A 151 -2.30 -1.92 -19.85
N LYS A 152 -1.83 -2.81 -18.97
CA LYS A 152 -2.52 -4.05 -18.64
C LYS A 152 -3.77 -3.80 -17.81
N ARG A 153 -3.72 -2.89 -16.84
CA ARG A 153 -4.86 -2.57 -15.95
C ARG A 153 -5.88 -1.65 -16.61
N LYS A 154 -5.46 -0.83 -17.57
CA LYS A 154 -6.30 0.12 -18.31
C LYS A 154 -7.12 1.04 -17.40
N VAL A 155 -6.52 1.53 -16.33
CA VAL A 155 -7.14 2.48 -15.41
C VAL A 155 -6.24 3.70 -15.22
N ASN A 156 -6.85 4.85 -14.93
CA ASN A 156 -6.11 6.05 -14.61
C ASN A 156 -5.20 5.78 -13.40
N THR A 157 -3.95 6.22 -13.51
CA THR A 157 -2.90 5.86 -12.56
C THR A 157 -2.20 7.12 -12.07
N LEU A 158 -2.00 7.23 -10.76
CA LEU A 158 -1.17 8.27 -10.14
C LEU A 158 0.24 7.72 -9.89
N ILE A 159 1.24 8.43 -10.39
CA ILE A 159 2.65 8.11 -10.19
C ILE A 159 3.28 9.18 -9.30
N LEU A 160 3.79 8.78 -8.13
CA LEU A 160 4.44 9.66 -7.19
C LEU A 160 5.95 9.49 -7.26
N VAL A 161 6.67 10.60 -7.43
CA VAL A 161 8.12 10.65 -7.46
C VAL A 161 8.64 11.75 -6.53
N HIS A 162 9.85 11.61 -6.02
CA HIS A 162 10.38 12.49 -4.98
C HIS A 162 11.22 13.65 -5.51
N ASN A 163 11.50 13.70 -6.83
CA ASN A 163 12.24 14.81 -7.44
C ASN A 163 11.85 15.06 -8.89
N LYS A 164 12.22 16.27 -9.38
CA LYS A 164 11.88 16.75 -10.72
C LYS A 164 12.55 15.93 -11.83
N ALA A 165 13.79 15.50 -11.64
CA ALA A 165 14.51 14.72 -12.66
C ALA A 165 13.81 13.39 -12.95
N LEU A 166 13.33 12.71 -11.93
CA LEU A 166 12.51 11.51 -12.09
C LEU A 166 11.16 11.81 -12.75
N LEU A 167 10.54 12.95 -12.44
CA LEU A 167 9.29 13.35 -13.09
C LEU A 167 9.46 13.47 -14.61
N GLU A 168 10.50 14.18 -15.06
CA GLU A 168 10.78 14.33 -16.50
C GLU A 168 11.12 13.00 -17.14
N GLN A 169 11.93 12.16 -16.49
CA GLN A 169 12.22 10.80 -16.96
C GLN A 169 10.94 9.95 -17.12
N TRP A 170 10.00 10.05 -16.16
CA TRP A 170 8.73 9.33 -16.27
C TRP A 170 7.88 9.82 -17.43
N LYS A 171 7.81 11.15 -17.68
CA LYS A 171 7.08 11.72 -18.82
C LYS A 171 7.61 11.18 -20.14
N GLU A 172 8.94 11.28 -20.37
CA GLU A 172 9.59 10.77 -21.57
C GLU A 172 9.32 9.26 -21.78
N ARG A 173 9.36 8.47 -20.71
CA ARG A 173 9.10 7.03 -20.79
C ARG A 173 7.62 6.72 -21.06
N LEU A 174 6.70 7.45 -20.46
CA LEU A 174 5.26 7.30 -20.74
C LEU A 174 4.97 7.62 -22.21
N GLU A 175 5.50 8.72 -22.75
CA GLU A 175 5.34 9.11 -24.15
C GLU A 175 5.96 8.07 -25.10
N SER A 176 7.07 7.46 -24.72
CA SER A 176 7.75 6.46 -25.52
C SER A 176 7.03 5.10 -25.57
N PHE A 177 6.45 4.68 -24.45
CA PHE A 177 5.92 3.32 -24.26
C PHE A 177 4.40 3.20 -24.18
N LEU A 178 3.66 4.32 -24.03
CA LEU A 178 2.19 4.32 -24.07
C LEU A 178 1.64 5.04 -25.29
N ASN A 179 0.56 4.49 -25.84
CA ASN A 179 -0.36 5.20 -26.69
C ASN A 179 -1.66 5.40 -25.93
N ILE A 180 -2.07 6.67 -25.77
CA ILE A 180 -3.30 7.04 -25.07
C ILE A 180 -4.27 7.54 -26.14
N ASP A 181 -5.36 6.79 -26.38
CA ASP A 181 -6.36 7.08 -27.39
C ASP A 181 -7.55 7.87 -26.80
N GLU A 182 -7.26 8.78 -25.88
CA GLU A 182 -8.25 9.63 -25.23
C GLU A 182 -7.80 11.10 -25.23
N THR A 183 -8.75 12.00 -25.49
CA THR A 183 -8.53 13.43 -25.25
C THR A 183 -8.61 13.68 -23.75
N ILE A 184 -7.50 14.09 -23.15
CA ILE A 184 -7.47 14.46 -21.72
C ILE A 184 -7.91 15.92 -21.62
N GLU A 185 -9.11 16.16 -21.11
CA GLU A 185 -9.52 17.50 -20.68
C GLU A 185 -8.69 17.83 -19.42
N VAL A 186 -7.70 18.70 -19.57
CA VAL A 186 -6.97 19.27 -18.44
C VAL A 186 -7.89 20.34 -17.85
N PRO A 187 -8.32 20.24 -16.58
CA PRO A 187 -9.08 21.30 -15.94
C PRO A 187 -8.24 22.58 -15.97
N GLU A 188 -8.80 23.67 -16.50
CA GLU A 188 -8.17 24.99 -16.40
C GLU A 188 -7.96 25.31 -14.91
N THR A 189 -6.71 25.37 -14.50
CA THR A 189 -6.34 25.90 -13.19
C THR A 189 -6.72 27.37 -13.15
N LYS A 190 -7.78 27.67 -12.38
CA LYS A 190 -8.11 29.07 -12.00
C LYS A 190 -7.13 29.56 -10.95
#